data_d7d5fb12c07404f4da56267be40739e2
#
_entry.id   d7d5fb12c07404f4da56267be40739e2
#
_cell.length_a   1.000
_cell.length_b   1.000
_cell.length_c   1.000
_cell.angle_alpha   90.00
_cell.angle_beta   90.00
_cell.angle_gamma   90.00
#
_symmetry.space_group_name_H-M   'P 1'
#
loop_
_entity.id
_entity.type
_entity.pdbx_description
1 polymer ?
#
loop_
_entity_poly.entity_id
_entity_poly.type
_entity_poly.pdbx_seq_one_letter_code
_entity_poly.pdbx_strand_id
1 'polypeptide(L)'
;MSVKATKVRVMPAAGITAFALVAGFYAYGTSTGTVASLYSTLGTVVGVGVGLALPALHAIRARRAMHMLRLERLRETVTVVNISRGLADQANAALCDGACDNSYFQQTYNHSRIEYACRLVDRIEPVSSTRHANAAVVDTRRDLRTFFSLLHSAASDFRDCQAVPERVIGSLRASYGKVAHDIDCLEYECRRLQEKIDFWHVARKA
;
A
#
# COMPACT_ATOMS: atom_id res chain seq x y z
N MET A 1 -11.40 12.84 14.71
CA MET A 1 -12.71 12.56 14.06
C MET A 1 -12.87 11.05 13.91
N SER A 2 -13.78 10.45 14.70
CA SER A 2 -13.98 9.00 14.74
C SER A 2 -14.85 8.58 13.55
N VAL A 3 -14.27 7.91 12.56
CA VAL A 3 -15.02 7.26 11.48
C VAL A 3 -15.56 5.95 12.04
N LYS A 4 -16.84 5.96 12.43
CA LYS A 4 -17.57 4.73 12.77
C LYS A 4 -17.54 3.79 11.57
N ALA A 5 -16.81 2.68 11.72
CA ALA A 5 -16.82 1.59 10.78
C ALA A 5 -18.25 1.04 10.66
N THR A 6 -18.93 1.36 9.58
CA THR A 6 -20.19 0.75 9.22
C THR A 6 -19.89 -0.72 8.87
N LYS A 7 -20.05 -1.59 9.87
CA LYS A 7 -20.01 -3.05 9.67
C LYS A 7 -21.10 -3.40 8.67
N VAL A 8 -20.74 -3.65 7.44
CA VAL A 8 -21.66 -4.20 6.44
C VAL A 8 -21.97 -5.64 6.85
N ARG A 9 -23.03 -5.81 7.62
CA ARG A 9 -23.64 -7.10 7.98
C ARG A 9 -24.44 -7.63 6.78
N VAL A 10 -23.76 -7.99 5.68
CA VAL A 10 -24.44 -8.54 4.50
C VAL A 10 -24.76 -10.05 4.66
N MET A 11 -23.96 -10.78 5.46
CA MET A 11 -24.15 -12.22 5.65
C MET A 11 -25.43 -12.61 6.42
N PRO A 12 -25.82 -11.96 7.51
CA PRO A 12 -27.04 -12.36 8.20
C PRO A 12 -28.31 -12.03 7.39
N ALA A 13 -28.32 -10.96 6.59
CA ALA A 13 -29.47 -10.59 5.78
C ALA A 13 -29.79 -11.64 4.70
N ALA A 14 -28.78 -12.15 4.00
CA ALA A 14 -28.97 -13.21 3.00
C ALA A 14 -29.44 -14.54 3.62
N GLY A 15 -28.94 -14.89 4.80
CA GLY A 15 -29.38 -16.07 5.56
C GLY A 15 -30.83 -15.94 6.06
N ILE A 16 -31.20 -14.77 6.56
CA ILE A 16 -32.57 -14.51 7.05
C ILE A 16 -33.56 -14.51 5.89
N THR A 17 -33.22 -13.94 4.75
CA THR A 17 -34.09 -13.95 3.56
C THR A 17 -34.27 -15.35 3.00
N ALA A 18 -33.21 -16.16 2.94
CA ALA A 18 -33.30 -17.56 2.53
C ALA A 18 -34.16 -18.39 3.51
N PHE A 19 -33.97 -18.18 4.81
CA PHE A 19 -34.77 -18.87 5.85
C PHE A 19 -36.24 -18.47 5.82
N ALA A 20 -36.53 -17.16 5.64
CA ALA A 20 -37.91 -16.67 5.54
C ALA A 20 -38.64 -17.21 4.27
N LEU A 21 -37.93 -17.32 3.14
CA LEU A 21 -38.44 -17.94 1.93
C LEU A 21 -38.72 -19.42 2.13
N VAL A 22 -37.80 -20.18 2.73
CA VAL A 22 -37.98 -21.62 3.04
C VAL A 22 -39.14 -21.83 4.01
N ALA A 23 -39.25 -21.03 5.07
CA ALA A 23 -40.35 -21.10 6.05
C ALA A 23 -41.71 -20.72 5.42
N GLY A 24 -41.75 -19.69 4.58
CA GLY A 24 -42.95 -19.29 3.85
C GLY A 24 -43.43 -20.36 2.87
N PHE A 25 -42.52 -21.01 2.17
CA PHE A 25 -42.84 -22.12 1.28
C PHE A 25 -43.28 -23.39 2.02
N TYR A 26 -42.70 -23.69 3.18
CA TYR A 26 -43.12 -24.80 4.00
C TYR A 26 -44.58 -24.63 4.49
N ALA A 27 -44.93 -23.44 4.95
CA ALA A 27 -46.28 -23.10 5.35
C ALA A 27 -47.29 -23.15 4.22
N TYR A 28 -46.91 -22.74 2.99
CA TYR A 28 -47.76 -22.77 1.81
C TYR A 28 -47.89 -24.22 1.22
N GLY A 29 -46.78 -24.97 1.21
CA GLY A 29 -46.72 -26.34 0.67
C GLY A 29 -47.55 -27.38 1.46
N THR A 30 -47.69 -27.16 2.78
CA THR A 30 -48.55 -28.01 3.61
C THR A 30 -50.03 -27.89 3.31
N SER A 31 -50.45 -26.77 2.68
CA SER A 31 -51.86 -26.54 2.30
C SER A 31 -52.21 -27.09 0.92
N THR A 32 -51.27 -27.43 0.05
CA THR A 32 -51.54 -27.81 -1.36
C THR A 32 -51.17 -29.25 -1.76
N GLY A 33 -50.71 -30.06 -0.81
CA GLY A 33 -50.77 -31.53 -0.85
C GLY A 33 -49.99 -32.29 -1.94
N THR A 34 -49.02 -31.70 -2.64
CA THR A 34 -48.22 -32.46 -3.63
C THR A 34 -46.69 -32.33 -3.37
N VAL A 35 -46.08 -33.51 -3.11
CA VAL A 35 -44.61 -33.65 -2.91
C VAL A 35 -43.82 -33.11 -4.11
N ALA A 36 -44.35 -33.18 -5.31
CA ALA A 36 -43.74 -32.66 -6.53
C ALA A 36 -43.55 -31.14 -6.51
N SER A 37 -44.50 -30.37 -5.94
CA SER A 37 -44.37 -28.91 -5.82
C SER A 37 -43.30 -28.48 -4.84
N LEU A 38 -43.05 -29.29 -3.76
CA LEU A 38 -41.98 -29.05 -2.81
C LEU A 38 -40.57 -29.19 -3.44
N TYR A 39 -40.36 -30.21 -4.25
CA TYR A 39 -39.08 -30.42 -4.95
C TYR A 39 -38.81 -29.31 -5.97
N SER A 40 -39.81 -28.87 -6.72
CA SER A 40 -39.69 -27.77 -7.67
C SER A 40 -39.32 -26.45 -6.99
N THR A 41 -39.98 -26.14 -5.87
CA THR A 41 -39.71 -24.90 -5.13
C THR A 41 -38.39 -24.94 -4.36
N LEU A 42 -37.97 -26.07 -3.79
CA LEU A 42 -36.64 -26.25 -3.22
C LEU A 42 -35.55 -26.07 -4.28
N GLY A 43 -35.73 -26.64 -5.47
CA GLY A 43 -34.80 -26.46 -6.59
C GLY A 43 -34.67 -25.01 -7.00
N THR A 44 -35.78 -24.26 -7.03
CA THR A 44 -35.76 -22.82 -7.36
C THR A 44 -35.04 -21.99 -6.27
N VAL A 45 -35.33 -22.24 -5.02
CA VAL A 45 -34.69 -21.51 -3.89
C VAL A 45 -33.20 -21.80 -3.82
N VAL A 46 -32.79 -23.05 -3.99
CA VAL A 46 -31.36 -23.43 -4.07
C VAL A 46 -30.72 -22.82 -5.30
N GLY A 47 -31.36 -22.87 -6.45
CA GLY A 47 -30.85 -22.28 -7.70
C GLY A 47 -30.64 -20.76 -7.58
N VAL A 48 -31.61 -20.03 -7.03
CA VAL A 48 -31.49 -18.58 -6.78
C VAL A 48 -30.43 -18.29 -5.71
N GLY A 49 -30.38 -19.09 -4.62
CA GLY A 49 -29.37 -18.95 -3.59
C GLY A 49 -27.94 -19.13 -4.12
N VAL A 50 -27.71 -20.17 -4.91
CA VAL A 50 -26.42 -20.42 -5.57
C VAL A 50 -26.13 -19.35 -6.61
N GLY A 51 -27.13 -18.94 -7.41
CA GLY A 51 -27.00 -17.90 -8.43
C GLY A 51 -26.59 -16.54 -7.86
N LEU A 52 -27.03 -16.21 -6.64
CA LEU A 52 -26.64 -14.97 -5.96
C LEU A 52 -25.32 -15.12 -5.17
N ALA A 53 -25.06 -16.28 -4.58
CA ALA A 53 -23.87 -16.52 -3.78
C ALA A 53 -22.59 -16.60 -4.62
N LEU A 54 -22.65 -17.21 -5.80
CA LEU A 54 -21.49 -17.35 -6.69
C LEU A 54 -20.90 -16.01 -7.15
N PRO A 55 -21.68 -15.06 -7.70
CA PRO A 55 -21.16 -13.73 -8.04
C PRO A 55 -20.60 -12.97 -6.85
N ALA A 56 -21.24 -13.07 -5.68
CA ALA A 56 -20.74 -12.43 -4.45
C ALA A 56 -19.39 -13.03 -4.02
N LEU A 57 -19.23 -14.34 -4.06
CA LEU A 57 -17.95 -15.02 -3.77
C LEU A 57 -16.86 -14.64 -4.78
N HIS A 58 -17.20 -14.57 -6.06
CA HIS A 58 -16.29 -14.12 -7.11
C HIS A 58 -15.86 -12.67 -6.89
N ALA A 59 -16.78 -11.77 -6.56
CA ALA A 59 -16.47 -10.37 -6.26
C ALA A 59 -15.55 -10.24 -5.04
N ILE A 60 -15.78 -11.03 -3.98
CA ILE A 60 -14.91 -11.05 -2.80
C ILE A 60 -13.51 -11.57 -3.15
N ARG A 61 -13.42 -12.65 -3.94
CA ARG A 61 -12.13 -13.20 -4.38
C ARG A 61 -11.37 -12.20 -5.27
N ALA A 62 -12.04 -11.57 -6.21
CA ALA A 62 -11.46 -10.56 -7.10
C ALA A 62 -10.94 -9.35 -6.29
N ARG A 63 -11.72 -8.85 -5.32
CA ARG A 63 -11.26 -7.76 -4.43
C ARG A 63 -10.02 -8.16 -3.63
N ARG A 64 -9.96 -9.38 -3.10
CA ARG A 64 -8.79 -9.88 -2.38
C ARG A 64 -7.55 -9.96 -3.28
N ALA A 65 -7.70 -10.53 -4.48
CA ALA A 65 -6.60 -10.61 -5.43
C ALA A 65 -6.06 -9.21 -5.79
N MET A 66 -6.94 -8.24 -5.97
CA MET A 66 -6.57 -6.84 -6.18
C MET A 66 -5.82 -6.25 -4.97
N HIS A 67 -6.25 -6.52 -3.74
CA HIS A 67 -5.55 -6.02 -2.55
C HIS A 67 -4.18 -6.66 -2.39
N MET A 68 -4.05 -7.97 -2.65
CA MET A 68 -2.75 -8.65 -2.63
C MET A 68 -1.78 -8.09 -3.66
N LEU A 69 -2.22 -7.92 -4.91
CA LEU A 69 -1.40 -7.31 -5.97
C LEU A 69 -0.95 -5.88 -5.62
N ARG A 70 -1.85 -5.09 -5.01
CA ARG A 70 -1.51 -3.73 -4.55
C ARG A 70 -0.47 -3.74 -3.44
N LEU A 71 -0.59 -4.66 -2.48
CA LEU A 71 0.38 -4.80 -1.40
C LEU A 71 1.75 -5.22 -1.94
N GLU A 72 1.78 -6.17 -2.88
CA GLU A 72 3.01 -6.63 -3.50
C GLU A 72 3.75 -5.50 -4.21
N ARG A 73 3.04 -4.73 -5.06
CA ARG A 73 3.61 -3.54 -5.71
C ARG A 73 4.11 -2.50 -4.71
N LEU A 74 3.37 -2.28 -3.63
CA LEU A 74 3.79 -1.33 -2.61
C LEU A 74 5.05 -1.81 -1.87
N ARG A 75 5.18 -3.11 -1.61
CA ARG A 75 6.40 -3.71 -1.04
C ARG A 75 7.61 -3.58 -1.97
N GLU A 76 7.43 -3.82 -3.26
CA GLU A 76 8.47 -3.58 -4.26
C GLU A 76 8.92 -2.13 -4.23
N THR A 77 7.96 -1.19 -4.18
CA THR A 77 8.26 0.24 -4.05
C THR A 77 9.05 0.54 -2.78
N VAL A 78 8.61 0.02 -1.62
CA VAL A 78 9.31 0.19 -0.34
C VAL A 78 10.73 -0.39 -0.40
N THR A 79 10.92 -1.52 -1.06
CA THR A 79 12.25 -2.13 -1.22
C THR A 79 13.20 -1.21 -2.01
N VAL A 80 12.74 -0.65 -3.14
CA VAL A 80 13.51 0.31 -3.94
C VAL A 80 13.82 1.58 -3.15
N VAL A 81 12.83 2.10 -2.42
CA VAL A 81 12.98 3.28 -1.58
C VAL A 81 13.99 3.05 -0.46
N ASN A 82 14.00 1.88 0.17
CA ASN A 82 14.95 1.55 1.25
C ASN A 82 16.40 1.45 0.74
N ILE A 83 16.62 1.00 -0.49
CA ILE A 83 17.96 1.07 -1.11
C ILE A 83 18.41 2.53 -1.22
N SER A 84 17.53 3.41 -1.71
CA SER A 84 17.80 4.84 -1.85
C SER A 84 17.95 5.54 -0.51
N ARG A 85 17.16 5.14 0.51
CA ARG A 85 17.28 5.59 1.90
C ARG A 85 18.66 5.33 2.46
N GLY A 86 19.19 4.11 2.31
CA GLY A 86 20.52 3.77 2.82
C GLY A 86 21.62 4.66 2.26
N LEU A 87 21.52 5.12 1.02
CA LEU A 87 22.45 6.09 0.44
C LEU A 87 22.24 7.51 1.00
N ALA A 88 21.00 7.91 1.21
CA ALA A 88 20.67 9.20 1.81
C ALA A 88 21.10 9.26 3.28
N ASP A 89 20.92 8.18 4.05
CA ASP A 89 21.36 8.06 5.43
C ASP A 89 22.88 8.20 5.55
N GLN A 90 23.64 7.52 4.68
CA GLN A 90 25.10 7.63 4.63
C GLN A 90 25.57 9.07 4.33
N ALA A 91 24.91 9.72 3.36
CA ALA A 91 25.25 11.11 3.02
C ALA A 91 24.88 12.07 4.16
N ASN A 92 23.71 11.90 4.77
CA ASN A 92 23.28 12.75 5.87
C ASN A 92 24.18 12.59 7.11
N ALA A 93 24.52 11.37 7.49
CA ALA A 93 25.42 11.11 8.62
C ALA A 93 26.79 11.74 8.43
N ALA A 94 27.35 11.66 7.22
CA ALA A 94 28.67 12.20 6.94
C ALA A 94 28.70 13.74 6.80
N LEU A 95 27.66 14.35 6.22
CA LEU A 95 27.67 15.76 5.85
C LEU A 95 26.90 16.64 6.84
N CYS A 96 25.88 16.09 7.51
CA CYS A 96 24.93 16.87 8.29
C CYS A 96 24.99 16.63 9.79
N ASP A 97 25.31 15.40 10.24
CA ASP A 97 25.29 15.02 11.64
C ASP A 97 26.68 15.05 12.29
N GLY A 98 27.75 15.13 11.48
CA GLY A 98 29.14 15.20 11.95
C GLY A 98 29.75 16.60 11.77
N ALA A 99 31.06 16.69 12.07
CA ALA A 99 31.87 17.85 11.73
C ALA A 99 32.12 17.89 10.22
N CYS A 100 31.12 18.18 9.45
CA CYS A 100 31.10 18.31 7.97
C CYS A 100 32.30 17.63 7.28
N ASP A 101 32.31 16.28 7.31
CA ASP A 101 33.49 15.55 6.88
C ASP A 101 33.59 15.50 5.36
N ASN A 102 34.36 16.40 4.81
CA ASN A 102 34.66 16.43 3.38
C ASN A 102 35.25 15.12 2.84
N SER A 103 35.72 14.22 3.73
CA SER A 103 36.19 12.89 3.35
C SER A 103 35.09 12.05 2.67
N TYR A 104 33.81 12.34 2.96
CA TYR A 104 32.68 11.69 2.28
C TYR A 104 32.80 11.80 0.75
N PHE A 105 33.08 12.96 0.22
CA PHE A 105 33.18 13.16 -1.23
C PHE A 105 34.44 12.54 -1.82
N GLN A 106 35.49 12.38 -1.06
CA GLN A 106 36.73 11.74 -1.51
C GLN A 106 36.66 10.20 -1.48
N GLN A 107 36.04 9.63 -0.45
CA GLN A 107 36.13 8.20 -0.14
C GLN A 107 34.84 7.42 -0.35
N THR A 108 33.69 8.04 -0.09
CA THR A 108 32.39 7.36 0.01
C THR A 108 31.44 7.71 -1.14
N TYR A 109 31.51 8.97 -1.62
CA TYR A 109 30.65 9.42 -2.71
C TYR A 109 30.97 8.69 -4.00
N ASN A 110 29.95 8.00 -4.53
CA ASN A 110 30.06 7.32 -5.81
C ASN A 110 28.95 7.83 -6.75
N HIS A 111 29.34 8.64 -7.75
CA HIS A 111 28.44 9.23 -8.72
C HIS A 111 27.54 8.17 -9.42
N SER A 112 28.15 7.09 -9.91
CA SER A 112 27.40 6.04 -10.62
C SER A 112 26.37 5.34 -9.71
N ARG A 113 26.66 5.21 -8.41
CA ARG A 113 25.74 4.62 -7.44
C ARG A 113 24.57 5.53 -7.14
N ILE A 114 24.80 6.85 -7.03
CA ILE A 114 23.74 7.86 -6.85
C ILE A 114 22.88 7.93 -8.12
N GLU A 115 23.52 7.94 -9.29
CA GLU A 115 22.77 7.95 -10.56
C GLU A 115 21.91 6.69 -10.75
N TYR A 116 22.43 5.54 -10.35
CA TYR A 116 21.65 4.29 -10.33
C TYR A 116 20.44 4.39 -9.39
N ALA A 117 20.62 4.95 -8.19
CA ALA A 117 19.52 5.19 -7.25
C ALA A 117 18.47 6.15 -7.82
N CYS A 118 18.89 7.23 -8.48
CA CYS A 118 17.98 8.13 -9.19
C CYS A 118 17.16 7.40 -10.24
N ARG A 119 17.80 6.56 -11.06
CA ARG A 119 17.10 5.75 -12.07
C ARG A 119 16.12 4.75 -11.47
N LEU A 120 16.43 4.16 -10.31
CA LEU A 120 15.51 3.29 -9.58
C LEU A 120 14.29 4.08 -9.07
N VAL A 121 14.53 5.24 -8.47
CA VAL A 121 13.47 6.13 -7.98
C VAL A 121 12.57 6.59 -9.13
N ASP A 122 13.12 6.86 -10.30
CA ASP A 122 12.35 7.26 -11.49
C ASP A 122 11.41 6.17 -12.01
N ARG A 123 11.74 4.91 -11.78
CA ARG A 123 10.90 3.75 -12.15
C ARG A 123 9.78 3.46 -11.16
N ILE A 124 9.75 4.15 -10.02
CA ILE A 124 8.65 4.00 -9.06
C ILE A 124 7.37 4.53 -9.68
N GLU A 125 6.45 3.62 -9.98
CA GLU A 125 5.13 3.97 -10.49
C GLU A 125 4.14 4.22 -9.36
N PRO A 126 3.20 5.18 -9.51
CA PRO A 126 2.12 5.37 -8.57
C PRO A 126 1.31 4.08 -8.43
N VAL A 127 1.20 3.56 -7.23
CA VAL A 127 0.40 2.37 -6.98
C VAL A 127 -1.07 2.78 -6.84
N SER A 128 -1.94 2.33 -7.73
CA SER A 128 -3.38 2.65 -7.71
C SER A 128 -4.13 1.98 -6.55
N SER A 129 -3.64 2.15 -5.31
CA SER A 129 -4.21 1.46 -4.14
C SER A 129 -5.18 2.33 -3.37
N THR A 130 -4.69 3.42 -2.82
CA THR A 130 -5.47 4.45 -2.12
C THR A 130 -4.90 5.82 -2.47
N ARG A 131 -5.70 6.88 -2.32
CA ARG A 131 -5.24 8.26 -2.55
C ARG A 131 -4.03 8.60 -1.67
N HIS A 132 -4.03 8.12 -0.42
CA HIS A 132 -2.94 8.37 0.53
C HIS A 132 -1.66 7.63 0.16
N ALA A 133 -1.74 6.35 -0.21
CA ALA A 133 -0.57 5.58 -0.64
C ALA A 133 0.03 6.16 -1.93
N ASN A 134 -0.80 6.59 -2.89
CA ASN A 134 -0.32 7.24 -4.10
C ASN A 134 0.37 8.57 -3.80
N ALA A 135 -0.19 9.39 -2.90
CA ALA A 135 0.44 10.64 -2.49
C ALA A 135 1.81 10.37 -1.85
N ALA A 136 1.88 9.42 -0.90
CA ALA A 136 3.13 9.04 -0.26
C ALA A 136 4.20 8.57 -1.28
N VAL A 137 3.83 7.75 -2.26
CA VAL A 137 4.76 7.31 -3.33
C VAL A 137 5.26 8.49 -4.17
N VAL A 138 4.36 9.39 -4.57
CA VAL A 138 4.72 10.56 -5.40
C VAL A 138 5.61 11.53 -4.62
N ASP A 139 5.28 11.78 -3.35
CA ASP A 139 6.05 12.68 -2.49
C ASP A 139 7.43 12.09 -2.20
N THR A 140 7.52 10.81 -1.81
CA THR A 140 8.81 10.10 -1.63
C THR A 140 9.69 10.17 -2.88
N ARG A 141 9.12 9.92 -4.06
CA ARG A 141 9.85 10.00 -5.33
C ARG A 141 10.39 11.40 -5.59
N ARG A 142 9.56 12.42 -5.41
CA ARG A 142 9.94 13.82 -5.61
C ARG A 142 11.06 14.24 -4.65
N ASP A 143 10.92 13.90 -3.38
CA ASP A 143 11.83 14.38 -2.35
C ASP A 143 13.17 13.62 -2.37
N LEU A 144 13.18 12.33 -2.72
CA LEU A 144 14.41 11.59 -3.03
C LEU A 144 15.16 12.17 -4.24
N ARG A 145 14.45 12.53 -5.31
CA ARG A 145 15.06 13.20 -6.47
C ARG A 145 15.68 14.52 -6.08
N THR A 146 14.98 15.31 -5.30
CA THR A 146 15.46 16.61 -4.82
C THR A 146 16.71 16.43 -3.97
N PHE A 147 16.70 15.46 -3.05
CA PHE A 147 17.86 15.15 -2.21
C PHE A 147 19.10 14.73 -3.03
N PHE A 148 18.92 13.80 -3.97
CA PHE A 148 20.05 13.34 -4.80
C PHE A 148 20.56 14.44 -5.75
N SER A 149 19.69 15.30 -6.25
CA SER A 149 20.09 16.47 -7.04
C SER A 149 20.94 17.46 -6.22
N LEU A 150 20.53 17.74 -4.98
CA LEU A 150 21.30 18.55 -4.05
C LEU A 150 22.65 17.90 -3.71
N LEU A 151 22.67 16.60 -3.48
CA LEU A 151 23.90 15.86 -3.21
C LEU A 151 24.86 15.89 -4.39
N HIS A 152 24.34 15.80 -5.60
CA HIS A 152 25.13 15.92 -6.82
C HIS A 152 25.73 17.35 -6.98
N SER A 153 24.92 18.39 -6.72
CA SER A 153 25.40 19.76 -6.68
C SER A 153 26.51 19.97 -5.65
N ALA A 154 26.31 19.44 -4.43
CA ALA A 154 27.32 19.48 -3.37
C ALA A 154 28.65 18.79 -3.77
N ALA A 155 28.56 17.66 -4.49
CA ALA A 155 29.74 16.95 -5.00
C ALA A 155 30.48 17.76 -6.07
N SER A 156 29.76 18.53 -6.91
CA SER A 156 30.34 19.44 -7.88
C SER A 156 31.04 20.61 -7.19
N ASP A 157 30.34 21.27 -6.25
CA ASP A 157 30.89 22.38 -5.48
C ASP A 157 32.16 21.96 -4.73
N PHE A 158 32.17 20.76 -4.13
CA PHE A 158 33.34 20.20 -3.47
C PHE A 158 34.52 19.99 -4.44
N ARG A 159 34.25 19.49 -5.64
CA ARG A 159 35.27 19.29 -6.67
C ARG A 159 35.92 20.60 -7.08
N ASP A 160 35.12 21.65 -7.21
CA ASP A 160 35.57 22.93 -7.72
C ASP A 160 36.24 23.79 -6.63
N CYS A 161 35.71 23.72 -5.38
CA CYS A 161 36.13 24.63 -4.30
C CYS A 161 36.80 23.91 -3.11
N GLN A 162 36.91 22.57 -3.14
CA GLN A 162 37.38 21.73 -2.01
C GLN A 162 36.60 21.89 -0.71
N ALA A 163 35.42 22.52 -0.78
CA ALA A 163 34.50 22.73 0.34
C ALA A 163 33.05 22.79 -0.14
N VAL A 164 32.13 22.32 0.69
CA VAL A 164 30.70 22.46 0.42
C VAL A 164 30.16 23.65 1.19
N PRO A 165 29.46 24.59 0.53
CA PRO A 165 28.87 25.72 1.21
C PRO A 165 27.87 25.29 2.29
N GLU A 166 27.89 25.93 3.46
CA GLU A 166 26.99 25.58 4.59
C GLU A 166 25.52 25.69 4.21
N ARG A 167 25.17 26.62 3.32
CA ARG A 167 23.82 26.74 2.75
C ARG A 167 23.36 25.47 2.04
N VAL A 168 24.26 24.78 1.33
CA VAL A 168 23.97 23.53 0.61
C VAL A 168 23.76 22.40 1.62
N ILE A 169 24.58 22.35 2.66
CA ILE A 169 24.45 21.39 3.77
C ILE A 169 23.11 21.58 4.49
N GLY A 170 22.72 22.83 4.78
CA GLY A 170 21.41 23.13 5.36
C GLY A 170 20.24 22.66 4.47
N SER A 171 20.38 22.85 3.15
CA SER A 171 19.37 22.38 2.19
C SER A 171 19.30 20.85 2.11
N LEU A 172 20.45 20.17 2.15
CA LEU A 172 20.52 18.70 2.21
C LEU A 172 19.85 18.15 3.48
N ARG A 173 20.15 18.73 4.66
CA ARG A 173 19.53 18.36 5.91
C ARG A 173 18.01 18.51 5.89
N ALA A 174 17.52 19.66 5.39
CA ALA A 174 16.09 19.93 5.26
C ALA A 174 15.41 18.96 4.29
N SER A 175 16.06 18.64 3.18
CA SER A 175 15.55 17.68 2.18
C SER A 175 15.54 16.26 2.73
N TYR A 176 16.59 15.86 3.47
CA TYR A 176 16.64 14.55 4.13
C TYR A 176 15.50 14.36 5.15
N GLY A 177 15.19 15.38 5.95
CA GLY A 177 14.07 15.33 6.89
C GLY A 177 12.74 15.05 6.21
N LYS A 178 12.50 15.60 4.99
CA LYS A 178 11.31 15.30 4.20
C LYS A 178 11.33 13.87 3.68
N VAL A 179 12.45 13.43 3.12
CA VAL A 179 12.63 12.06 2.63
C VAL A 179 12.35 11.04 3.74
N ALA A 180 12.90 11.23 4.93
CA ALA A 180 12.68 10.33 6.06
C ALA A 180 11.19 10.27 6.44
N HIS A 181 10.53 11.43 6.54
CA HIS A 181 9.10 11.49 6.85
C HIS A 181 8.23 10.79 5.81
N ASP A 182 8.50 11.01 4.53
CA ASP A 182 7.70 10.42 3.44
C ASP A 182 7.88 8.90 3.36
N ILE A 183 9.09 8.40 3.64
CA ILE A 183 9.36 6.96 3.73
C ILE A 183 8.59 6.35 4.90
N ASP A 184 8.59 6.98 6.07
CA ASP A 184 7.81 6.51 7.22
C ASP A 184 6.30 6.47 6.92
N CYS A 185 5.78 7.46 6.19
CA CYS A 185 4.39 7.47 5.70
C CYS A 185 4.12 6.31 4.74
N LEU A 186 5.04 6.02 3.84
CA LEU A 186 4.92 4.91 2.88
C LEU A 186 4.92 3.56 3.59
N GLU A 187 5.83 3.35 4.55
CA GLU A 187 5.88 2.14 5.37
C GLU A 187 4.63 1.96 6.23
N TYR A 188 4.10 3.05 6.77
CA TYR A 188 2.83 3.03 7.51
C TYR A 188 1.67 2.56 6.64
N GLU A 189 1.54 3.09 5.42
CA GLU A 189 0.48 2.65 4.49
C GLU A 189 0.65 1.18 4.07
N CYS A 190 1.90 0.72 3.93
CA CYS A 190 2.20 -0.69 3.66
C CYS A 190 1.71 -1.60 4.80
N ARG A 191 2.04 -1.26 6.05
CA ARG A 191 1.58 -1.99 7.25
C ARG A 191 0.07 -1.97 7.37
N ARG A 192 -0.56 -0.83 7.17
CA ARG A 192 -2.03 -0.68 7.21
C ARG A 192 -2.75 -1.55 6.18
N LEU A 193 -2.19 -1.70 4.98
CA LEU A 193 -2.74 -2.60 3.97
C LEU A 193 -2.55 -4.07 4.35
N GLN A 194 -1.40 -4.42 4.93
CA GLN A 194 -1.13 -5.76 5.44
C GLN A 194 -2.14 -6.15 6.53
N GLU A 195 -2.35 -5.30 7.53
CA GLU A 195 -3.31 -5.54 8.61
C GLU A 195 -4.73 -5.77 8.09
N LYS A 196 -5.15 -5.02 7.07
CA LYS A 196 -6.45 -5.26 6.42
C LYS A 196 -6.55 -6.65 5.79
N ILE A 197 -5.48 -7.11 5.15
CA ILE A 197 -5.45 -8.43 4.52
C ILE A 197 -5.47 -9.52 5.59
N ASP A 198 -4.70 -9.37 6.65
CA ASP A 198 -4.61 -10.32 7.75
C ASP A 198 -5.93 -10.44 8.51
N PHE A 199 -6.62 -9.33 8.75
CA PHE A 199 -7.96 -9.33 9.31
C PHE A 199 -8.95 -10.20 8.50
N TRP A 200 -8.86 -10.17 7.16
CA TRP A 200 -9.68 -11.02 6.29
C TRP A 200 -9.30 -12.51 6.37
N HIS A 201 -8.07 -12.83 6.73
CA HIS A 201 -7.64 -14.21 6.95
C HIS A 201 -8.15 -14.78 8.28
N VAL A 202 -8.12 -14.00 9.34
CA VAL A 202 -8.62 -14.40 10.68
C VAL A 202 -10.14 -14.57 10.67
N ALA A 203 -10.87 -13.62 10.08
CA ALA A 203 -12.33 -13.69 9.96
C ALA A 203 -12.86 -14.90 9.14
N ARG A 204 -11.97 -15.63 8.45
CA ARG A 204 -12.30 -16.83 7.69
C ARG A 204 -12.11 -18.12 8.49
N LYS A 205 -11.30 -18.07 9.56
CA LYS A 205 -11.00 -19.24 10.39
C LYS A 205 -11.91 -19.35 11.63
N ALA A 206 -12.65 -18.28 11.93
CA ALA A 206 -13.69 -18.20 12.95
C ALA A 206 -15.07 -18.45 12.35
#